data_4d24ed677dec00df88c2f1cada54af73
#
_entry.id   4d24ed677dec00df88c2f1cada54af73
#
_cell.length_a   1.000
_cell.length_b   1.000
_cell.length_c   1.000
_cell.angle_alpha   90.00
_cell.angle_beta   90.00
_cell.angle_gamma   90.00
#
_symmetry.space_group_name_H-M   'P 1'
#
loop_
_entity.id
_entity.type
_entity.pdbx_description
1 polymer ?
#
loop_
_entity_poly.entity_id
_entity_poly.type
_entity_poly.pdbx_seq_one_letter_code
_entity_poly.pdbx_strand_id
1 'polypeptide(L)'
;MIDNQQTAESVAENLVWFAMSATYCRELKAKSFLESKSVECFVPMKYEIVKDRRRGKIKKLIPAIHNLIFVHTTKERIQTLKAGVEYLQYMTKPEGGRNIPIVVPDEQMQQFITTCNTHDEKLTFLSPDEVKLSEGVDVKIIGGAFDGIVGKFVKVKGKRKKRVVVSVQGI
;
A
#
# COMPACT_ATOMS: atom_id res chain seq x y z
N MET A 1 13.31 -11.29 52.47
CA MET A 1 13.91 -11.21 51.13
C MET A 1 13.02 -12.00 50.20
N ILE A 2 12.20 -11.34 49.47
CA ILE A 2 11.35 -11.93 48.43
C ILE A 2 11.68 -11.17 47.17
N ASP A 3 12.45 -11.84 46.28
CA ASP A 3 12.77 -11.33 44.98
C ASP A 3 11.52 -11.25 44.10
N ASN A 4 11.12 -10.03 43.80
CA ASN A 4 10.04 -9.73 42.90
C ASN A 4 10.66 -9.47 41.49
N GLN A 5 11.07 -10.55 40.82
CA GLN A 5 11.36 -10.50 39.40
C GLN A 5 10.04 -10.54 38.63
N GLN A 6 9.46 -9.37 38.45
CA GLN A 6 8.46 -9.19 37.41
C GLN A 6 9.16 -9.25 36.07
N THR A 7 9.12 -10.41 35.44
CA THR A 7 9.39 -10.58 34.02
C THR A 7 8.45 -9.70 33.24
N ALA A 8 8.97 -8.63 32.68
CA ALA A 8 8.32 -7.88 31.64
C ALA A 8 8.29 -8.79 30.38
N GLU A 9 7.26 -9.61 30.26
CA GLU A 9 6.89 -10.19 28.97
C GLU A 9 6.55 -9.04 28.04
N SER A 10 7.47 -8.74 27.12
CA SER A 10 7.18 -7.85 25.99
C SER A 10 6.05 -8.48 25.21
N VAL A 11 4.84 -7.98 25.40
CA VAL A 11 3.71 -8.25 24.49
C VAL A 11 4.17 -7.79 23.12
N ALA A 12 4.55 -8.73 22.26
CA ALA A 12 4.89 -8.43 20.88
C ALA A 12 3.66 -7.72 20.27
N GLU A 13 3.75 -6.43 20.09
CA GLU A 13 2.68 -5.65 19.47
C GLU A 13 2.43 -6.26 18.09
N ASN A 14 1.23 -6.77 17.86
CA ASN A 14 0.84 -7.40 16.60
C ASN A 14 0.62 -6.30 15.54
N LEU A 15 1.73 -5.80 15.00
CA LEU A 15 1.74 -4.80 13.94
C LEU A 15 1.29 -5.45 12.63
N VAL A 16 0.39 -4.81 11.92
CA VAL A 16 -0.09 -5.25 10.62
C VAL A 16 -0.27 -4.07 9.68
N TRP A 17 -0.21 -4.31 8.38
CA TRP A 17 -0.48 -3.31 7.36
C TRP A 17 -1.98 -3.21 7.08
N PHE A 18 -2.59 -2.11 7.48
CA PHE A 18 -3.97 -1.79 7.12
C PHE A 18 -4.00 -1.01 5.80
N ALA A 19 -4.88 -1.40 4.88
CA ALA A 19 -5.25 -0.55 3.77
C ALA A 19 -6.31 0.46 4.24
N MET A 20 -6.01 1.74 4.06
CA MET A 20 -6.86 2.84 4.52
C MET A 20 -7.24 3.75 3.36
N SER A 21 -8.45 4.29 3.42
CA SER A 21 -8.90 5.35 2.53
C SER A 21 -8.63 6.71 3.18
N ALA A 22 -7.88 7.57 2.48
CA ALA A 22 -7.69 8.98 2.83
C ALA A 22 -8.55 9.83 1.89
N THR A 23 -9.84 9.98 2.19
CA THR A 23 -10.84 10.59 1.33
C THR A 23 -10.47 12.02 0.87
N TYR A 24 -11.00 12.43 -0.29
CA TYR A 24 -10.76 13.74 -0.90
C TYR A 24 -9.29 14.00 -1.30
N CYS A 25 -8.59 12.96 -1.78
CA CYS A 25 -7.18 13.04 -2.18
C CYS A 25 -6.27 13.62 -1.08
N ARG A 26 -6.50 13.17 0.18
CA ARG A 26 -5.73 13.62 1.35
C ARG A 26 -4.64 12.64 1.78
N GLU A 27 -4.18 11.79 0.88
CA GLU A 27 -3.17 10.75 1.16
C GLU A 27 -1.90 11.35 1.78
N LEU A 28 -1.39 12.43 1.21
CA LEU A 28 -0.18 13.09 1.71
C LEU A 28 -0.41 13.81 3.05
N LYS A 29 -1.62 14.34 3.28
CA LYS A 29 -2.00 14.91 4.57
C LYS A 29 -2.09 13.82 5.63
N ALA A 30 -2.70 12.68 5.30
CA ALA A 30 -2.76 11.52 6.19
C ALA A 30 -1.36 11.01 6.51
N LYS A 31 -0.47 10.92 5.50
CA LYS A 31 0.92 10.53 5.68
C LYS A 31 1.61 11.43 6.69
N SER A 32 1.59 12.76 6.48
CA SER A 32 2.24 13.70 7.40
C SER A 32 1.67 13.61 8.83
N PHE A 33 0.37 13.40 8.98
CA PHE A 33 -0.26 13.21 10.28
C PHE A 33 0.25 11.94 10.97
N LEU A 34 0.26 10.79 10.28
CA LEU A 34 0.71 9.51 10.83
C LEU A 34 2.20 9.55 11.18
N GLU A 35 3.04 10.12 10.33
CA GLU A 35 4.48 10.31 10.59
C GLU A 35 4.71 11.19 11.84
N SER A 36 3.90 12.25 12.05
CA SER A 36 3.97 13.08 13.27
C SER A 36 3.62 12.31 14.55
N LYS A 37 2.94 11.17 14.42
CA LYS A 37 2.60 10.24 15.51
C LYS A 37 3.55 9.04 15.57
N SER A 38 4.66 9.08 14.83
CA SER A 38 5.62 7.96 14.73
C SER A 38 4.96 6.65 14.31
N VAL A 39 4.03 6.72 13.34
CA VAL A 39 3.39 5.56 12.74
C VAL A 39 3.91 5.38 11.33
N GLU A 40 4.42 4.19 11.04
CA GLU A 40 4.88 3.82 9.72
C GLU A 40 3.71 3.78 8.73
N CYS A 41 3.89 4.40 7.57
CA CYS A 41 2.85 4.42 6.54
C CYS A 41 3.47 4.54 5.15
N PHE A 42 2.72 4.10 4.14
CA PHE A 42 3.15 4.11 2.76
C PHE A 42 2.05 4.60 1.83
N VAL A 43 2.39 5.56 0.96
CA VAL A 43 1.54 6.01 -0.15
C VAL A 43 2.28 5.66 -1.45
N PRO A 44 1.69 4.82 -2.32
CA PRO A 44 2.29 4.54 -3.61
C PRO A 44 2.33 5.81 -4.46
N MET A 45 3.51 6.14 -4.98
CA MET A 45 3.76 7.36 -5.73
C MET A 45 4.16 7.05 -7.17
N LYS A 46 3.81 7.94 -8.10
CA LYS A 46 4.25 7.91 -9.50
C LYS A 46 4.67 9.28 -10.00
N TYR A 47 5.52 9.31 -11.01
CA TYR A 47 5.77 10.55 -11.74
C TYR A 47 4.69 10.83 -12.78
N GLU A 48 4.22 12.07 -12.83
CA GLU A 48 3.29 12.55 -13.83
C GLU A 48 3.75 13.91 -14.40
N ILE A 49 3.55 14.11 -15.70
CA ILE A 49 3.83 15.40 -16.34
C ILE A 49 2.59 16.30 -16.17
N VAL A 50 2.74 17.33 -15.35
CA VAL A 50 1.69 18.31 -15.09
C VAL A 50 2.04 19.65 -15.77
N LYS A 51 1.01 20.39 -16.20
CA LYS A 51 1.19 21.75 -16.73
C LYS A 51 1.23 22.73 -15.56
N ASP A 52 2.39 23.33 -15.32
CA ASP A 52 2.53 24.48 -14.42
C ASP A 52 2.34 25.78 -15.19
N ARG A 53 1.60 26.74 -14.60
CA ARG A 53 1.29 28.03 -15.27
C ARG A 53 2.54 28.87 -15.57
N ARG A 54 3.59 28.73 -14.75
CA ARG A 54 4.84 29.54 -14.85
C ARG A 54 5.97 28.79 -15.53
N ARG A 55 6.05 27.44 -15.30
CA ARG A 55 7.19 26.62 -15.71
C ARG A 55 6.89 25.68 -16.89
N GLY A 56 5.66 25.72 -17.42
CA GLY A 56 5.27 24.84 -18.52
C GLY A 56 5.02 23.40 -18.07
N LYS A 57 5.54 22.41 -18.79
CA LYS A 57 5.44 21.00 -18.45
C LYS A 57 6.51 20.64 -17.40
N ILE A 58 6.09 20.22 -16.21
CA ILE A 58 6.98 19.74 -15.16
C ILE A 58 6.66 18.30 -14.79
N LYS A 59 7.69 17.52 -14.47
CA LYS A 59 7.55 16.16 -13.93
C LYS A 59 7.37 16.27 -12.42
N LYS A 60 6.23 15.80 -11.90
CA LYS A 60 5.88 15.87 -10.48
C LYS A 60 5.59 14.49 -9.94
N LEU A 61 6.03 14.22 -8.70
CA LEU A 61 5.71 13.01 -7.97
C LEU A 61 4.34 13.20 -7.29
N ILE A 62 3.40 12.32 -7.61
CA ILE A 62 2.01 12.37 -7.12
C ILE A 62 1.56 11.00 -6.62
N PRO A 63 0.54 10.90 -5.75
CA PRO A 63 -0.07 9.62 -5.41
C PRO A 63 -0.52 8.86 -6.66
N ALA A 64 -0.12 7.59 -6.75
CA ALA A 64 -0.41 6.75 -7.90
C ALA A 64 -1.84 6.21 -7.91
N ILE A 65 -2.40 6.02 -6.72
CA ILE A 65 -3.76 5.54 -6.47
C ILE A 65 -4.42 6.54 -5.55
N HIS A 66 -5.54 7.11 -5.99
CA HIS A 66 -6.27 8.10 -5.21
C HIS A 66 -6.90 7.50 -3.96
N ASN A 67 -6.86 8.27 -2.89
CA ASN A 67 -7.43 7.94 -1.58
C ASN A 67 -6.79 6.72 -0.89
N LEU A 68 -5.67 6.17 -1.35
CA LEU A 68 -5.03 5.00 -0.78
C LEU A 68 -3.80 5.35 0.05
N ILE A 69 -3.77 4.85 1.28
CA ILE A 69 -2.60 4.85 2.15
C ILE A 69 -2.56 3.52 2.92
N PHE A 70 -1.37 2.95 3.05
CA PHE A 70 -1.13 1.79 3.91
C PHE A 70 -0.55 2.27 5.24
N VAL A 71 -0.99 1.66 6.34
CA VAL A 71 -0.58 2.05 7.70
C VAL A 71 -0.16 0.81 8.47
N HIS A 72 1.09 0.80 8.95
CA HIS A 72 1.67 -0.30 9.72
C HIS A 72 1.57 0.00 11.21
N THR A 73 0.65 -0.66 11.88
CA THR A 73 0.39 -0.40 13.31
C THR A 73 -0.53 -1.49 13.92
N THR A 74 -0.83 -1.37 15.22
CA THR A 74 -1.84 -2.20 15.87
C THR A 74 -3.27 -1.70 15.59
N LYS A 75 -4.24 -2.58 15.72
CA LYS A 75 -5.65 -2.24 15.54
C LYS A 75 -6.12 -1.17 16.54
N GLU A 76 -5.70 -1.26 17.78
CA GLU A 76 -6.04 -0.34 18.87
C GLU A 76 -5.50 1.06 18.57
N ARG A 77 -4.24 1.13 18.14
CA ARG A 77 -3.57 2.39 17.82
C ARG A 77 -4.22 3.11 16.64
N ILE A 78 -4.50 2.39 15.55
CA ILE A 78 -5.15 3.02 14.39
C ILE A 78 -6.59 3.45 14.70
N GLN A 79 -7.34 2.73 15.53
CA GLN A 79 -8.66 3.14 15.96
C GLN A 79 -8.62 4.46 16.74
N THR A 80 -7.66 4.61 17.64
CA THR A 80 -7.45 5.86 18.40
C THR A 80 -7.09 7.01 17.47
N LEU A 81 -6.17 6.81 16.54
CA LEU A 81 -5.70 7.85 15.62
C LEU A 81 -6.81 8.32 14.67
N LYS A 82 -7.57 7.38 14.09
CA LYS A 82 -8.65 7.73 13.15
C LYS A 82 -9.84 8.41 13.81
N ALA A 83 -10.06 8.25 15.11
CA ALA A 83 -11.16 8.90 15.82
C ALA A 83 -11.09 10.44 15.73
N GLY A 84 -9.89 11.01 15.63
CA GLY A 84 -9.67 12.45 15.45
C GLY A 84 -9.49 12.89 13.99
N VAL A 85 -9.65 11.99 13.00
CA VAL A 85 -9.33 12.25 11.59
C VAL A 85 -10.42 11.67 10.68
N GLU A 86 -11.46 12.44 10.43
CA GLU A 86 -12.65 11.99 9.68
C GLU A 86 -12.35 11.45 8.26
N TYR A 87 -11.33 11.99 7.60
CA TYR A 87 -10.96 11.59 6.24
C TYR A 87 -10.14 10.29 6.18
N LEU A 88 -9.76 9.69 7.32
CA LEU A 88 -9.01 8.44 7.37
C LEU A 88 -9.92 7.29 7.80
N GLN A 89 -10.24 6.38 6.87
CA GLN A 89 -11.17 5.28 7.09
C GLN A 89 -10.55 3.95 6.66
N TYR A 90 -10.98 2.84 7.26
CA TYR A 90 -10.58 1.52 6.77
C TYR A 90 -11.12 1.27 5.37
N MET A 91 -10.30 0.72 4.51
CA MET A 91 -10.80 -0.06 3.37
C MET A 91 -11.24 -1.42 3.91
N THR A 92 -12.40 -1.89 3.46
CA THR A 92 -13.01 -3.11 3.97
C THR A 92 -13.35 -4.08 2.85
N LYS A 93 -13.37 -5.36 3.19
CA LYS A 93 -13.89 -6.43 2.34
C LYS A 93 -15.02 -7.17 3.04
N PRO A 94 -16.00 -7.70 2.31
CA PRO A 94 -17.03 -8.55 2.89
C PRO A 94 -16.44 -9.91 3.28
N GLU A 95 -16.66 -10.32 4.54
CA GLU A 95 -16.26 -11.64 5.04
C GLU A 95 -17.23 -12.07 6.14
N GLY A 96 -17.81 -13.28 6.00
CA GLY A 96 -18.78 -13.81 6.97
C GLY A 96 -20.00 -12.91 7.22
N GLY A 97 -20.50 -12.19 6.21
CA GLY A 97 -21.63 -11.27 6.33
C GLY A 97 -21.31 -9.94 7.03
N ARG A 98 -20.04 -9.65 7.28
CA ARG A 98 -19.57 -8.38 7.88
C ARG A 98 -18.49 -7.75 7.00
N ASN A 99 -18.36 -6.43 7.09
CA ASN A 99 -17.25 -5.72 6.48
C ASN A 99 -16.07 -5.71 7.46
N ILE A 100 -14.96 -6.36 7.07
CA ILE A 100 -13.75 -6.41 7.86
C ILE A 100 -12.65 -5.54 7.22
N PRO A 101 -11.78 -4.90 8.02
CA PRO A 101 -10.63 -4.15 7.50
C PRO A 101 -9.74 -5.03 6.62
N ILE A 102 -9.27 -4.47 5.53
CA ILE A 102 -8.28 -5.12 4.68
C ILE A 102 -6.93 -5.02 5.36
N VAL A 103 -6.33 -6.18 5.64
CA VAL A 103 -4.97 -6.32 6.16
C VAL A 103 -4.12 -6.96 5.07
N VAL A 104 -2.96 -6.36 4.81
CA VAL A 104 -2.00 -6.84 3.81
C VAL A 104 -0.89 -7.61 4.53
N PRO A 105 -0.57 -8.84 4.09
CA PRO A 105 0.59 -9.57 4.62
C PRO A 105 1.90 -8.80 4.42
N ASP A 106 2.78 -8.84 5.41
CA ASP A 106 4.07 -8.12 5.40
C ASP A 106 4.90 -8.41 4.15
N GLU A 107 5.02 -9.67 3.76
CA GLU A 107 5.78 -10.07 2.58
C GLU A 107 5.25 -9.39 1.31
N GLN A 108 3.93 -9.37 1.13
CA GLN A 108 3.30 -8.69 -0.02
C GLN A 108 3.53 -7.18 0.04
N MET A 109 3.44 -6.60 1.23
CA MET A 109 3.65 -5.17 1.40
C MET A 109 5.10 -4.77 1.13
N GLN A 110 6.08 -5.54 1.58
CA GLN A 110 7.51 -5.29 1.29
C GLN A 110 7.80 -5.37 -0.20
N GLN A 111 7.28 -6.39 -0.90
CA GLN A 111 7.42 -6.49 -2.36
C GLN A 111 6.78 -5.29 -3.08
N PHE A 112 5.60 -4.86 -2.63
CA PHE A 112 4.90 -3.73 -3.20
C PHE A 112 5.65 -2.42 -2.98
N ILE A 113 6.13 -2.16 -1.76
CA ILE A 113 6.95 -0.99 -1.42
C ILE A 113 8.21 -0.96 -2.28
N THR A 114 8.94 -2.08 -2.36
CA THR A 114 10.16 -2.21 -3.16
C THR A 114 9.88 -1.89 -4.62
N THR A 115 8.80 -2.45 -5.18
CA THR A 115 8.38 -2.19 -6.56
C THR A 115 8.06 -0.71 -6.79
N CYS A 116 7.28 -0.09 -5.91
CA CYS A 116 6.88 1.32 -6.04
C CYS A 116 8.08 2.27 -5.91
N ASN A 117 9.01 1.97 -5.01
CA ASN A 117 10.18 2.82 -4.75
C ASN A 117 11.20 2.84 -5.90
N THR A 118 11.10 1.94 -6.88
CA THR A 118 11.89 2.06 -8.10
C THR A 118 11.52 3.32 -8.90
N HIS A 119 10.30 3.82 -8.73
CA HIS A 119 9.73 4.94 -9.49
C HIS A 119 9.92 4.78 -11.02
N ASP A 120 9.99 3.52 -11.49
CA ASP A 120 10.20 3.22 -12.91
C ASP A 120 8.98 3.68 -13.73
N GLU A 121 9.22 4.36 -14.84
CA GLU A 121 8.16 4.85 -15.73
C GLU A 121 7.35 3.73 -16.39
N LYS A 122 7.87 2.50 -16.37
CA LYS A 122 7.17 1.31 -16.89
C LYS A 122 6.15 0.74 -15.90
N LEU A 123 6.20 1.16 -14.61
CA LEU A 123 5.19 0.78 -13.64
C LEU A 123 3.83 1.32 -14.07
N THR A 124 2.85 0.45 -14.02
CA THR A 124 1.46 0.79 -14.28
C THR A 124 0.63 0.25 -13.13
N PHE A 125 -0.11 1.12 -12.49
CA PHE A 125 -1.08 0.73 -11.47
C PHE A 125 -2.38 0.33 -12.18
N LEU A 126 -2.91 -0.83 -11.84
CA LEU A 126 -4.07 -1.43 -12.47
C LEU A 126 -5.18 -1.62 -11.44
N SER A 127 -6.42 -1.42 -11.85
CA SER A 127 -7.56 -1.83 -11.05
C SER A 127 -7.84 -3.34 -11.23
N PRO A 128 -8.48 -4.01 -10.26
CA PRO A 128 -8.72 -5.45 -10.30
C PRO A 128 -9.48 -5.94 -11.53
N ASP A 129 -10.33 -5.10 -12.14
CA ASP A 129 -11.11 -5.40 -13.33
C ASP A 129 -10.31 -5.35 -14.65
N GLU A 130 -9.08 -4.79 -14.61
CA GLU A 130 -8.19 -4.72 -15.78
C GLU A 130 -7.39 -6.01 -16.00
N VAL A 131 -7.39 -6.93 -15.04
CA VAL A 131 -6.57 -8.13 -15.08
C VAL A 131 -7.27 -9.35 -14.46
N LYS A 132 -7.17 -10.50 -15.12
CA LYS A 132 -7.64 -11.78 -14.58
C LYS A 132 -6.45 -12.56 -14.04
N LEU A 133 -6.12 -12.37 -12.77
CA LEU A 133 -4.97 -13.01 -12.14
C LEU A 133 -5.05 -14.55 -12.14
N SER A 134 -6.26 -15.11 -12.13
CA SER A 134 -6.47 -16.56 -12.22
C SER A 134 -5.95 -17.19 -13.54
N GLU A 135 -5.86 -16.40 -14.60
CA GLU A 135 -5.35 -16.81 -15.91
C GLU A 135 -3.81 -16.61 -16.04
N GLY A 136 -3.16 -16.04 -15.02
CA GLY A 136 -1.74 -15.75 -15.03
C GLY A 136 -0.88 -16.91 -14.57
N VAL A 137 0.36 -16.95 -15.06
CA VAL A 137 1.39 -17.89 -14.61
C VAL A 137 2.27 -17.21 -13.57
N ASP A 138 2.53 -17.89 -12.47
CA ASP A 138 3.42 -17.38 -11.43
C ASP A 138 4.85 -17.30 -11.96
N VAL A 139 5.49 -16.16 -11.77
CA VAL A 139 6.84 -15.89 -12.23
C VAL A 139 7.63 -15.11 -11.20
N LYS A 140 8.94 -15.29 -11.20
CA LYS A 140 9.90 -14.46 -10.47
C LYS A 140 10.75 -13.68 -11.46
N ILE A 141 10.93 -12.39 -11.25
CA ILE A 141 11.77 -11.54 -12.08
C ILE A 141 13.23 -11.79 -11.71
N ILE A 142 14.08 -11.96 -12.72
CA ILE A 142 15.52 -12.16 -12.54
C ILE A 142 16.25 -10.99 -13.20
N GLY A 143 17.06 -10.30 -12.40
CA GLY A 143 17.88 -9.17 -12.83
C GLY A 143 17.14 -7.85 -12.99
N GLY A 144 17.88 -6.75 -12.99
CA GLY A 144 17.37 -5.39 -13.11
C GLY A 144 16.76 -4.84 -11.82
N ALA A 145 16.06 -3.69 -11.95
CA ALA A 145 15.48 -2.96 -10.82
C ALA A 145 14.38 -3.72 -10.07
N PHE A 146 13.83 -4.77 -10.66
CA PHE A 146 12.76 -5.58 -10.11
C PHE A 146 13.20 -7.00 -9.75
N ASP A 147 14.50 -7.23 -9.60
CA ASP A 147 15.05 -8.54 -9.27
C ASP A 147 14.43 -9.11 -8.00
N GLY A 148 14.08 -10.40 -8.06
CA GLY A 148 13.50 -11.11 -6.93
C GLY A 148 11.98 -10.94 -6.76
N ILE A 149 11.35 -9.98 -7.42
CA ILE A 149 9.90 -9.75 -7.30
C ILE A 149 9.12 -10.91 -7.92
N VAL A 150 8.15 -11.40 -7.17
CA VAL A 150 7.22 -12.46 -7.58
C VAL A 150 5.90 -11.84 -8.03
N GLY A 151 5.33 -12.37 -9.09
CA GLY A 151 4.05 -11.89 -9.62
C GLY A 151 3.45 -12.86 -10.63
N LYS A 152 2.35 -12.47 -11.25
CA LYS A 152 1.70 -13.25 -12.31
C LYS A 152 1.97 -12.65 -13.69
N PHE A 153 2.47 -13.49 -14.60
CA PHE A 153 2.64 -13.11 -16.01
C PHE A 153 1.33 -13.32 -16.75
N VAL A 154 0.60 -12.25 -16.96
CA VAL A 154 -0.79 -12.28 -17.45
C VAL A 154 -1.04 -11.21 -18.50
N LYS A 155 -2.09 -11.40 -19.30
CA LYS A 155 -2.56 -10.38 -20.24
C LYS A 155 -3.41 -9.34 -19.51
N VAL A 156 -3.04 -8.08 -19.69
CA VAL A 156 -3.80 -6.93 -19.16
C VAL A 156 -4.73 -6.41 -20.25
N LYS A 157 -5.97 -6.09 -19.89
CA LYS A 157 -6.98 -5.52 -20.79
C LYS A 157 -6.46 -4.28 -21.52
N GLY A 158 -6.63 -4.22 -22.81
CA GLY A 158 -6.17 -3.09 -23.62
C GLY A 158 -4.67 -3.04 -23.91
N LYS A 159 -3.87 -4.00 -23.43
CA LYS A 159 -2.42 -4.08 -23.71
C LYS A 159 -2.11 -5.22 -24.69
N ARG A 160 -1.18 -4.95 -25.64
CA ARG A 160 -0.77 -5.96 -26.64
C ARG A 160 0.06 -7.10 -26.03
N LYS A 161 0.95 -6.78 -25.10
CA LYS A 161 1.89 -7.72 -24.48
C LYS A 161 1.44 -8.10 -23.07
N LYS A 162 1.72 -9.34 -22.67
CA LYS A 162 1.60 -9.77 -21.26
C LYS A 162 2.54 -8.96 -20.37
N ARG A 163 2.18 -8.83 -19.11
CA ARG A 163 2.96 -8.11 -18.09
C ARG A 163 3.10 -8.96 -16.84
N VAL A 164 4.13 -8.69 -16.05
CA VAL A 164 4.19 -9.19 -14.68
C VAL A 164 3.36 -8.27 -13.81
N VAL A 165 2.40 -8.83 -13.12
CA VAL A 165 1.49 -8.11 -12.21
C VAL A 165 1.78 -8.57 -10.79
N VAL A 166 2.11 -7.63 -9.93
CA VAL A 166 2.22 -7.82 -8.49
C VAL A 166 0.89 -7.37 -7.87
N SER A 167 0.24 -8.25 -7.16
CA SER A 167 -1.03 -7.95 -6.49
C SER A 167 -0.83 -7.75 -5.00
N VAL A 168 -1.60 -6.83 -4.45
CA VAL A 168 -1.72 -6.64 -3.01
C VAL A 168 -3.09 -7.13 -2.60
N GLN A 169 -3.15 -7.94 -1.55
CA GLN A 169 -4.39 -8.57 -1.11
C GLN A 169 -5.46 -7.52 -0.79
N GLY A 170 -6.59 -7.63 -1.49
CA GLY A 170 -7.78 -6.80 -1.26
C GLY A 170 -7.75 -5.41 -1.92
N ILE A 171 -6.72 -5.11 -2.72
CA ILE A 171 -6.58 -3.84 -3.43
C ILE A 171 -6.58 -4.09 -4.94
#